data_4018105c1969a615d9e426c044807f73
#
_entry.id   4018105c1969a615d9e426c044807f73
#
_cell.length_a   1.000
_cell.length_b   1.000
_cell.length_c   1.000
_cell.angle_alpha   90.00
_cell.angle_beta   90.00
_cell.angle_gamma   90.00
#
_symmetry.space_group_name_H-M   'P 1'
#
loop_
_entity.id
_entity.type
_entity.pdbx_description
1 polymer ?
#
loop_
_entity_poly.entity_id
_entity_poly.type
_entity_poly.pdbx_seq_one_letter_code
_entity_poly.pdbx_strand_id
1 'polypeptide(L)'
;MKKLIFLIPLLLLIQPAFGEIIVENDQTYIGNDGILHIVGEIKNDSKSPVNKIKIIATLMDGDGKVLDTIDGKVLTNIIMPGMKGSFDIITNEKKIDNFFNYDLGFEYKLAAPKNQVIEIISSEMKRDQLNNLIISGTIENNGDITANMINVVATLYDRNGKVLTVSKIQTQPDFLRAGEESHFLI
;
A
#
# COMPACT_ATOMS: atom_id res chain seq x y z
N MET A 1 -16.49 62.04 25.07
CA MET A 1 -15.72 61.28 24.09
C MET A 1 -16.14 59.82 24.20
N LYS A 2 -16.97 59.31 23.26
CA LYS A 2 -17.42 57.90 23.24
C LYS A 2 -16.40 57.06 22.48
N LYS A 3 -15.75 56.09 23.16
CA LYS A 3 -14.84 55.15 22.53
C LYS A 3 -15.69 54.07 21.82
N LEU A 4 -15.63 54.04 20.50
CA LEU A 4 -16.23 53.01 19.65
C LEU A 4 -15.29 51.80 19.67
N ILE A 5 -15.70 50.70 20.34
CA ILE A 5 -14.96 49.44 20.32
C ILE A 5 -15.42 48.69 19.06
N PHE A 6 -14.53 48.57 18.09
CA PHE A 6 -14.73 47.73 16.88
C PHE A 6 -14.46 46.27 17.24
N LEU A 7 -15.52 45.51 17.40
CA LEU A 7 -15.42 44.04 17.56
C LEU A 7 -15.25 43.44 16.15
N ILE A 8 -14.01 43.04 15.82
CA ILE A 8 -13.72 42.30 14.59
C ILE A 8 -14.15 40.88 14.83
N PRO A 9 -15.14 40.32 14.06
CA PRO A 9 -15.48 38.93 14.17
C PRO A 9 -14.32 38.12 13.61
N LEU A 10 -13.69 37.30 14.46
CA LEU A 10 -12.72 36.28 14.05
C LEU A 10 -13.46 35.20 13.27
N LEU A 11 -13.43 35.30 11.93
CA LEU A 11 -13.94 34.28 11.05
C LEU A 11 -13.00 33.07 11.14
N LEU A 12 -13.37 32.10 11.97
CA LEU A 12 -12.76 30.77 11.95
C LEU A 12 -13.08 30.14 10.60
N LEU A 13 -12.13 30.19 9.68
CA LEU A 13 -12.13 29.37 8.47
C LEU A 13 -11.98 27.91 8.91
N ILE A 14 -13.11 27.24 9.12
CA ILE A 14 -13.16 25.78 9.21
C ILE A 14 -12.82 25.28 7.80
N GLN A 15 -11.55 24.98 7.57
CA GLN A 15 -11.18 24.22 6.38
C GLN A 15 -11.79 22.82 6.54
N PRO A 16 -12.62 22.37 5.60
CA PRO A 16 -13.04 20.97 5.62
C PRO A 16 -11.77 20.12 5.52
N ALA A 17 -11.53 19.27 6.51
CA ALA A 17 -10.53 18.24 6.42
C ALA A 17 -11.00 17.28 5.31
N PHE A 18 -10.56 17.51 4.08
CA PHE A 18 -10.67 16.53 3.02
C PHE A 18 -9.77 15.38 3.44
N GLY A 19 -10.35 14.19 3.59
CA GLY A 19 -9.57 12.99 3.84
C GLY A 19 -8.43 12.89 2.84
N GLU A 20 -7.26 12.53 3.32
CA GLU A 20 -6.00 12.54 2.58
C GLU A 20 -5.60 11.12 2.19
N ILE A 21 -4.80 11.02 1.15
CA ILE A 21 -4.06 9.80 0.84
C ILE A 21 -2.73 9.92 1.57
N ILE A 22 -2.39 8.94 2.41
CA ILE A 22 -1.18 8.99 3.23
C ILE A 22 -0.34 7.73 3.06
N VAL A 23 0.99 7.90 3.18
CA VAL A 23 1.92 6.79 3.34
C VAL A 23 2.06 6.50 4.83
N GLU A 24 1.99 5.22 5.21
CA GLU A 24 2.19 4.83 6.59
C GLU A 24 2.95 3.49 6.70
N ASN A 25 3.52 3.24 7.88
CA ASN A 25 4.18 2.00 8.24
C ASN A 25 5.36 1.62 7.33
N ASP A 26 5.93 2.58 6.61
CA ASP A 26 7.03 2.35 5.69
C ASP A 26 8.36 2.13 6.43
N GLN A 27 9.22 1.33 5.81
CA GLN A 27 10.62 1.12 6.20
C GLN A 27 11.43 0.54 5.05
N THR A 28 12.74 0.40 5.26
CA THR A 28 13.66 -0.21 4.31
C THR A 28 14.28 -1.49 4.87
N TYR A 29 14.62 -2.40 3.97
CA TYR A 29 15.48 -3.54 4.29
C TYR A 29 16.34 -3.93 3.06
N ILE A 30 17.41 -4.67 3.31
CA ILE A 30 18.22 -5.28 2.25
C ILE A 30 17.77 -6.72 2.10
N GLY A 31 17.36 -7.11 0.90
CA GLY A 31 17.00 -8.48 0.56
C GLY A 31 18.21 -9.43 0.58
N ASN A 32 17.95 -10.73 0.53
CA ASN A 32 19.01 -11.75 0.47
C ASN A 32 19.84 -11.65 -0.83
N ASP A 33 19.30 -11.02 -1.86
CA ASP A 33 19.96 -10.70 -3.13
C ASP A 33 20.85 -9.44 -3.07
N GLY A 34 20.86 -8.75 -1.91
CA GLY A 34 21.58 -7.51 -1.68
C GLY A 34 20.89 -6.26 -2.23
N ILE A 35 19.63 -6.37 -2.63
CA ILE A 35 18.84 -5.26 -3.18
C ILE A 35 18.14 -4.51 -2.03
N LEU A 36 18.08 -3.17 -2.13
CA LEU A 36 17.33 -2.34 -1.20
C LEU A 36 15.85 -2.36 -1.56
N HIS A 37 15.02 -2.68 -0.58
CA HIS A 37 13.57 -2.60 -0.64
C HIS A 37 13.06 -1.45 0.21
N ILE A 38 12.05 -0.73 -0.29
CA ILE A 38 11.29 0.24 0.46
C ILE A 38 9.84 -0.26 0.47
N VAL A 39 9.39 -0.70 1.62
CA VAL A 39 8.05 -1.28 1.80
C VAL A 39 7.18 -0.38 2.66
N GLY A 40 5.87 -0.46 2.46
CA GLY A 40 4.93 0.36 3.21
C GLY A 40 3.50 0.19 2.74
N GLU A 41 2.64 1.08 3.21
CA GLU A 41 1.22 1.12 2.87
C GLU A 41 0.79 2.52 2.43
N ILE A 42 -0.14 2.57 1.50
CA ILE A 42 -0.95 3.75 1.20
C ILE A 42 -2.31 3.56 1.85
N LYS A 43 -2.73 4.48 2.69
CA LYS A 43 -4.07 4.54 3.27
C LYS A 43 -4.90 5.61 2.56
N ASN A 44 -6.12 5.25 2.20
CA ASN A 44 -7.08 6.19 1.61
C ASN A 44 -8.05 6.68 2.69
N ASP A 45 -7.74 7.80 3.33
CA ASP A 45 -8.64 8.49 4.26
C ASP A 45 -9.59 9.48 3.56
N SER A 46 -9.53 9.57 2.21
CA SER A 46 -10.44 10.40 1.43
C SER A 46 -11.84 9.76 1.30
N LYS A 47 -12.79 10.51 0.77
CA LYS A 47 -14.17 10.04 0.52
C LYS A 47 -14.33 9.33 -0.82
N SER A 48 -13.30 9.29 -1.66
CA SER A 48 -13.37 8.77 -3.02
C SER A 48 -12.39 7.61 -3.20
N PRO A 49 -12.76 6.56 -3.94
CA PRO A 49 -11.82 5.52 -4.31
C PRO A 49 -10.69 6.07 -5.17
N VAL A 50 -9.49 5.49 -5.01
CA VAL A 50 -8.30 5.85 -5.79
C VAL A 50 -7.71 4.62 -6.47
N ASN A 51 -7.08 4.83 -7.62
CA ASN A 51 -6.37 3.79 -8.35
C ASN A 51 -5.11 4.34 -9.04
N LYS A 52 -4.38 3.45 -9.73
CA LYS A 52 -3.15 3.77 -10.48
C LYS A 52 -2.17 4.58 -9.62
N ILE A 53 -2.04 4.19 -8.37
CA ILE A 53 -1.15 4.86 -7.44
C ILE A 53 0.28 4.51 -7.82
N LYS A 54 1.05 5.53 -8.17
CA LYS A 54 2.48 5.49 -8.41
C LYS A 54 3.17 6.08 -7.19
N ILE A 55 4.16 5.41 -6.65
CA ILE A 55 4.98 5.91 -5.55
C ILE A 55 6.33 6.28 -6.13
N ILE A 56 6.87 7.40 -5.68
CA ILE A 56 8.16 7.93 -6.11
C ILE A 56 9.04 7.99 -4.87
N ALA A 57 10.07 7.15 -4.82
CA ALA A 57 11.07 7.15 -3.77
C ALA A 57 12.29 7.96 -4.22
N THR A 58 12.61 9.02 -3.49
CA THR A 58 13.84 9.82 -3.68
C THR A 58 14.85 9.41 -2.63
N LEU A 59 15.94 8.79 -3.06
CA LEU A 59 17.01 8.28 -2.19
C LEU A 59 18.06 9.37 -1.99
N MET A 60 18.54 9.53 -0.75
CA MET A 60 19.46 10.60 -0.36
C MET A 60 20.64 10.07 0.46
N ASP A 61 21.77 10.75 0.35
CA ASP A 61 22.93 10.57 1.24
C ASP A 61 22.76 11.35 2.55
N GLY A 62 23.79 11.24 3.44
CA GLY A 62 23.79 11.90 4.75
C GLY A 62 23.81 13.45 4.68
N ASP A 63 24.18 14.04 3.54
CA ASP A 63 24.18 15.49 3.31
C ASP A 63 22.88 15.96 2.63
N GLY A 64 21.94 15.05 2.37
CA GLY A 64 20.67 15.36 1.71
C GLY A 64 20.78 15.46 0.18
N LYS A 65 21.90 15.05 -0.41
CA LYS A 65 22.06 14.99 -1.88
C LYS A 65 21.29 13.80 -2.43
N VAL A 66 20.52 14.03 -3.47
CA VAL A 66 19.78 12.96 -4.18
C VAL A 66 20.76 12.02 -4.86
N LEU A 67 20.65 10.73 -4.54
CA LEU A 67 21.42 9.64 -5.14
C LEU A 67 20.68 9.02 -6.32
N ASP A 68 19.36 8.76 -6.14
CA ASP A 68 18.51 8.16 -7.16
C ASP A 68 17.03 8.50 -6.92
N THR A 69 16.19 8.29 -7.94
CA THR A 69 14.74 8.41 -7.84
C THR A 69 14.11 7.20 -8.53
N ILE A 70 13.32 6.44 -7.76
CA ILE A 70 12.78 5.15 -8.16
C ILE A 70 11.26 5.18 -8.11
N ASP A 71 10.64 4.64 -9.13
CA ASP A 71 9.19 4.50 -9.23
C ASP A 71 8.72 3.12 -8.76
N GLY A 72 7.69 3.12 -7.94
CA GLY A 72 6.99 1.92 -7.52
C GLY A 72 5.47 2.01 -7.75
N LYS A 73 4.79 0.91 -7.56
CA LYS A 73 3.32 0.83 -7.65
C LYS A 73 2.76 0.15 -6.42
N VAL A 74 1.60 0.61 -6.00
CA VAL A 74 0.79 -0.13 -5.03
C VAL A 74 0.31 -1.43 -5.67
N LEU A 75 0.36 -2.52 -4.92
CA LEU A 75 -0.01 -3.85 -5.39
C LEU A 75 -1.53 -4.06 -5.49
N THR A 76 -2.29 -3.23 -4.77
CA THR A 76 -3.76 -3.19 -4.84
C THR A 76 -4.22 -2.29 -5.98
N ASN A 77 -5.18 -2.76 -6.78
CA ASN A 77 -5.63 -2.02 -7.96
C ASN A 77 -6.46 -0.78 -7.61
N ILE A 78 -7.43 -0.92 -6.68
CA ILE A 78 -8.29 0.17 -6.21
C ILE A 78 -8.25 0.17 -4.70
N ILE A 79 -8.01 1.34 -4.09
CA ILE A 79 -8.11 1.52 -2.64
C ILE A 79 -9.38 2.33 -2.35
N MET A 80 -10.36 1.66 -1.75
CA MET A 80 -11.61 2.29 -1.32
C MET A 80 -11.37 3.19 -0.10
N PRO A 81 -12.28 4.14 0.19
CA PRO A 81 -12.23 4.93 1.42
C PRO A 81 -12.04 4.06 2.67
N GLY A 82 -11.10 4.41 3.53
CA GLY A 82 -10.74 3.68 4.75
C GLY A 82 -9.85 2.45 4.55
N MET A 83 -9.62 2.02 3.30
CA MET A 83 -8.77 0.86 2.99
C MET A 83 -7.31 1.25 2.78
N LYS A 84 -6.45 0.22 2.78
CA LYS A 84 -5.02 0.31 2.53
C LYS A 84 -4.62 -0.51 1.32
N GLY A 85 -3.48 -0.13 0.71
CA GLY A 85 -2.80 -0.91 -0.31
C GLY A 85 -1.30 -0.90 -0.06
N SER A 86 -0.68 -2.06 -0.06
CA SER A 86 0.75 -2.22 0.23
C SER A 86 1.60 -2.04 -1.01
N PHE A 87 2.85 -1.64 -0.82
CA PHE A 87 3.84 -1.51 -1.87
C PHE A 87 5.19 -2.10 -1.45
N ASP A 88 5.96 -2.50 -2.44
CA ASP A 88 7.38 -2.85 -2.34
C ASP A 88 8.09 -2.21 -3.54
N ILE A 89 8.94 -1.22 -3.25
CA ILE A 89 9.78 -0.55 -4.23
C ILE A 89 11.16 -1.18 -4.15
N ILE A 90 11.63 -1.68 -5.28
CA ILE A 90 12.88 -2.40 -5.40
C ILE A 90 13.87 -1.54 -6.19
N THR A 91 15.06 -1.33 -5.64
CA THR A 91 16.11 -0.59 -6.37
C THR A 91 16.66 -1.40 -7.52
N ASN A 92 17.13 -0.71 -8.58
CA ASN A 92 17.72 -1.39 -9.73
C ASN A 92 19.14 -1.90 -9.48
N GLU A 93 19.81 -1.35 -8.47
CA GLU A 93 21.19 -1.69 -8.12
C GLU A 93 21.23 -2.46 -6.79
N LYS A 94 22.13 -3.45 -6.71
CA LYS A 94 22.30 -4.29 -5.50
C LYS A 94 22.77 -3.50 -4.27
N LYS A 95 23.43 -2.36 -4.49
CA LYS A 95 23.92 -1.51 -3.42
C LYS A 95 23.93 -0.06 -3.88
N ILE A 96 23.29 0.78 -3.13
CA ILE A 96 23.36 2.23 -3.30
C ILE A 96 24.38 2.75 -2.29
N ASP A 97 25.56 3.12 -2.79
CA ASP A 97 26.60 3.65 -1.92
C ASP A 97 26.16 4.96 -1.28
N ASN A 98 26.47 5.12 0.01
CA ASN A 98 26.14 6.30 0.82
C ASN A 98 24.63 6.54 1.05
N PHE A 99 23.75 5.56 0.75
CA PHE A 99 22.33 5.70 1.09
C PHE A 99 22.16 5.91 2.59
N PHE A 100 21.43 6.95 2.95
CA PHE A 100 21.15 7.32 4.34
C PHE A 100 19.66 7.46 4.63
N ASN A 101 18.89 8.10 3.74
CA ASN A 101 17.48 8.38 3.94
C ASN A 101 16.72 8.39 2.61
N TYR A 102 15.40 8.42 2.67
CA TYR A 102 14.51 8.53 1.52
C TYR A 102 13.30 9.39 1.82
N ASP A 103 12.75 10.02 0.79
CA ASP A 103 11.44 10.66 0.79
C ASP A 103 10.48 9.91 -0.14
N LEU A 104 9.21 9.84 0.24
CA LEU A 104 8.16 9.22 -0.56
C LEU A 104 7.14 10.26 -1.02
N GLY A 105 7.06 10.43 -2.35
CA GLY A 105 5.97 11.10 -3.02
C GLY A 105 5.03 10.09 -3.68
N PHE A 106 3.81 10.51 -4.05
CA PHE A 106 2.90 9.65 -4.81
C PHE A 106 1.97 10.44 -5.71
N GLU A 107 1.54 9.79 -6.79
CA GLU A 107 0.51 10.25 -7.71
C GLU A 107 -0.61 9.21 -7.76
N TYR A 108 -1.85 9.64 -7.96
CA TYR A 108 -2.99 8.73 -8.07
C TYR A 108 -4.07 9.30 -8.99
N LYS A 109 -5.03 8.44 -9.35
CA LYS A 109 -6.25 8.85 -10.06
C LYS A 109 -7.47 8.50 -9.23
N LEU A 110 -8.51 9.33 -9.30
CA LEU A 110 -9.81 8.97 -8.76
C LEU A 110 -10.38 7.79 -9.54
N ALA A 111 -11.07 6.92 -8.87
CA ALA A 111 -11.71 5.74 -9.44
C ALA A 111 -13.21 5.74 -9.14
N ALA A 112 -13.97 5.02 -9.96
CA ALA A 112 -15.35 4.70 -9.62
C ALA A 112 -15.37 3.68 -8.46
N PRO A 113 -16.36 3.75 -7.56
CA PRO A 113 -16.56 2.73 -6.54
C PRO A 113 -16.69 1.34 -7.19
N LYS A 114 -16.08 0.34 -6.59
CA LYS A 114 -16.17 -1.04 -7.03
C LYS A 114 -16.44 -1.94 -5.83
N ASN A 115 -17.42 -2.82 -5.94
CA ASN A 115 -17.68 -3.80 -4.90
C ASN A 115 -16.51 -4.79 -4.85
N GLN A 116 -16.03 -5.06 -3.66
CA GLN A 116 -15.08 -6.14 -3.42
C GLN A 116 -15.90 -7.43 -3.35
N VAL A 117 -15.73 -8.27 -4.35
CA VAL A 117 -16.48 -9.53 -4.49
C VAL A 117 -15.62 -10.75 -4.17
N ILE A 118 -14.30 -10.58 -4.12
CA ILE A 118 -13.39 -11.66 -3.70
C ILE A 118 -13.12 -11.52 -2.21
N GLU A 119 -13.44 -12.58 -1.48
CA GLU A 119 -13.20 -12.68 -0.05
C GLU A 119 -12.20 -13.78 0.29
N ILE A 120 -11.41 -13.57 1.33
CA ILE A 120 -10.56 -14.61 1.91
C ILE A 120 -11.39 -15.30 2.98
N ILE A 121 -11.83 -16.54 2.70
CA ILE A 121 -12.66 -17.32 3.62
C ILE A 121 -11.85 -18.12 4.65
N SER A 122 -10.57 -18.37 4.34
CA SER A 122 -9.63 -18.96 5.30
C SER A 122 -8.21 -18.53 5.00
N SER A 123 -7.37 -18.41 6.02
CA SER A 123 -5.93 -18.24 5.86
C SER A 123 -5.18 -18.85 7.04
N GLU A 124 -4.02 -19.41 6.77
CA GLU A 124 -3.08 -19.89 7.76
C GLU A 124 -1.66 -19.46 7.42
N MET A 125 -0.82 -19.33 8.43
CA MET A 125 0.60 -19.01 8.30
C MET A 125 1.41 -20.07 9.04
N LYS A 126 2.36 -20.70 8.35
CA LYS A 126 3.23 -21.74 8.92
C LYS A 126 4.64 -21.64 8.34
N ARG A 127 5.58 -22.38 8.96
CA ARG A 127 6.91 -22.57 8.39
C ARG A 127 7.03 -23.98 7.81
N ASP A 128 7.69 -24.08 6.66
CA ASP A 128 8.01 -25.37 6.06
C ASP A 128 9.24 -26.01 6.73
N GLN A 129 9.65 -27.18 6.22
CA GLN A 129 10.81 -27.92 6.73
C GLN A 129 12.15 -27.18 6.51
N LEU A 130 12.20 -26.24 5.57
CA LEU A 130 13.35 -25.39 5.27
C LEU A 130 13.30 -24.05 6.02
N ASN A 131 12.33 -23.90 6.95
CA ASN A 131 12.07 -22.68 7.71
C ASN A 131 11.57 -21.49 6.88
N ASN A 132 11.10 -21.71 5.64
CA ASN A 132 10.43 -20.67 4.86
C ASN A 132 9.05 -20.38 5.44
N LEU A 133 8.67 -19.13 5.44
CA LEU A 133 7.30 -18.72 5.81
C LEU A 133 6.37 -18.99 4.63
N ILE A 134 5.29 -19.70 4.91
CA ILE A 134 4.24 -20.01 3.94
C ILE A 134 2.92 -19.44 4.44
N ILE A 135 2.22 -18.73 3.56
CA ILE A 135 0.86 -18.23 3.80
C ILE A 135 -0.04 -18.92 2.78
N SER A 136 -1.02 -19.67 3.27
CA SER A 136 -1.98 -20.36 2.41
C SER A 136 -3.41 -20.09 2.85
N GLY A 137 -4.36 -20.30 1.94
CA GLY A 137 -5.76 -20.08 2.26
C GLY A 137 -6.67 -20.33 1.08
N THR A 138 -7.92 -19.97 1.27
CA THR A 138 -8.99 -20.08 0.29
C THR A 138 -9.65 -18.74 0.08
N ILE A 139 -9.92 -18.40 -1.17
CA ILE A 139 -10.71 -17.26 -1.60
C ILE A 139 -11.99 -17.72 -2.26
N GLU A 140 -13.02 -16.90 -2.19
CA GLU A 140 -14.33 -17.13 -2.83
C GLU A 140 -14.75 -15.88 -3.62
N ASN A 141 -15.42 -16.07 -4.74
CA ASN A 141 -16.09 -15.00 -5.47
C ASN A 141 -17.56 -14.92 -5.05
N ASN A 142 -17.87 -14.00 -4.14
CA ASN A 142 -19.22 -13.72 -3.64
C ASN A 142 -20.02 -12.76 -4.53
N GLY A 143 -19.50 -12.43 -5.72
CA GLY A 143 -20.21 -11.61 -6.70
C GLY A 143 -21.06 -12.42 -7.67
N ASP A 144 -21.84 -11.71 -8.49
CA ASP A 144 -22.77 -12.29 -9.47
C ASP A 144 -22.12 -12.56 -10.83
N ILE A 145 -20.88 -12.13 -11.02
CA ILE A 145 -20.14 -12.24 -12.30
C ILE A 145 -18.74 -12.84 -12.06
N THR A 146 -18.16 -13.38 -13.13
CA THR A 146 -16.77 -13.88 -13.10
C THR A 146 -15.80 -12.74 -12.76
N ALA A 147 -15.01 -12.94 -11.72
CA ALA A 147 -13.85 -12.11 -11.39
C ALA A 147 -12.62 -12.60 -12.17
N ASN A 148 -11.81 -11.69 -12.70
CA ASN A 148 -10.63 -12.01 -13.49
C ASN A 148 -9.39 -11.32 -12.95
N MET A 149 -8.21 -11.88 -13.25
CA MET A 149 -6.89 -11.38 -12.82
C MET A 149 -6.80 -11.23 -11.29
N ILE A 150 -7.27 -12.26 -10.59
CA ILE A 150 -7.31 -12.27 -9.14
C ILE A 150 -5.89 -12.39 -8.60
N ASN A 151 -5.56 -11.48 -7.67
CA ASN A 151 -4.29 -11.48 -6.96
C ASN A 151 -4.55 -11.44 -5.46
N VAL A 152 -3.73 -12.19 -4.73
CA VAL A 152 -3.68 -12.12 -3.26
C VAL A 152 -2.39 -11.40 -2.87
N VAL A 153 -2.51 -10.44 -1.97
CA VAL A 153 -1.39 -9.69 -1.41
C VAL A 153 -1.29 -10.00 0.07
N ALA A 154 -0.13 -10.44 0.52
CA ALA A 154 0.19 -10.64 1.93
C ALA A 154 1.14 -9.54 2.39
N THR A 155 0.82 -8.89 3.50
CA THR A 155 1.65 -7.88 4.14
C THR A 155 1.99 -8.36 5.54
N LEU A 156 3.27 -8.46 5.85
CA LEU A 156 3.76 -8.84 7.16
C LEU A 156 4.25 -7.61 7.91
N TYR A 157 4.01 -7.59 9.21
CA TYR A 157 4.37 -6.45 10.07
C TYR A 157 5.32 -6.90 11.18
N ASP A 158 6.14 -5.98 11.63
CA ASP A 158 6.90 -6.15 12.86
C ASP A 158 6.02 -5.89 14.10
N ARG A 159 6.62 -6.01 15.29
CA ARG A 159 5.90 -5.79 16.56
C ARG A 159 5.48 -4.33 16.79
N ASN A 160 6.05 -3.40 16.04
CA ASN A 160 5.75 -1.96 16.10
C ASN A 160 4.72 -1.55 15.05
N GLY A 161 4.24 -2.49 14.22
CA GLY A 161 3.29 -2.27 13.14
C GLY A 161 3.92 -1.74 11.84
N LYS A 162 5.26 -1.75 11.70
CA LYS A 162 5.94 -1.42 10.46
C LYS A 162 5.88 -2.59 9.48
N VAL A 163 5.74 -2.31 8.19
CA VAL A 163 5.70 -3.33 7.15
C VAL A 163 7.08 -3.98 7.02
N LEU A 164 7.18 -5.28 7.31
CA LEU A 164 8.41 -6.06 7.13
C LEU A 164 8.65 -6.45 5.69
N THR A 165 7.62 -6.94 5.04
CA THR A 165 7.68 -7.39 3.65
C THR A 165 6.28 -7.49 3.08
N VAL A 166 6.20 -7.43 1.76
CA VAL A 166 4.96 -7.61 1.01
C VAL A 166 5.19 -8.68 -0.04
N SER A 167 4.24 -9.57 -0.20
CA SER A 167 4.26 -10.58 -1.25
C SER A 167 2.95 -10.57 -2.01
N LYS A 168 3.01 -10.89 -3.30
CA LYS A 168 1.85 -10.94 -4.18
C LYS A 168 1.91 -12.19 -5.02
N ILE A 169 0.78 -12.88 -5.10
CA ILE A 169 0.60 -14.02 -6.01
C ILE A 169 -0.65 -13.80 -6.86
N GLN A 170 -0.59 -14.22 -8.10
CA GLN A 170 -1.77 -14.40 -8.96
C GLN A 170 -2.32 -15.81 -8.72
N THR A 171 -3.63 -15.92 -8.50
CA THR A 171 -4.27 -17.22 -8.30
C THR A 171 -4.25 -18.08 -9.57
N GLN A 172 -4.38 -19.39 -9.41
CA GLN A 172 -4.51 -20.34 -10.52
C GLN A 172 -5.74 -21.24 -10.28
N PRO A 173 -6.79 -21.09 -11.10
CA PRO A 173 -6.92 -20.14 -12.21
C PRO A 173 -6.93 -18.68 -11.73
N ASP A 174 -6.61 -17.75 -12.63
CA ASP A 174 -6.63 -16.30 -12.35
C ASP A 174 -8.04 -15.69 -12.47
N PHE A 175 -9.05 -16.52 -12.59
CA PHE A 175 -10.46 -16.16 -12.62
C PHE A 175 -11.26 -17.08 -11.70
N LEU A 176 -12.37 -16.57 -11.17
CA LEU A 176 -13.38 -17.33 -10.43
C LEU A 176 -14.76 -16.92 -10.92
N ARG A 177 -15.59 -17.90 -11.26
CA ARG A 177 -17.02 -17.66 -11.52
C ARG A 177 -17.74 -17.30 -10.23
N ALA A 178 -18.94 -16.80 -10.34
CA ALA A 178 -19.80 -16.53 -9.19
C ALA A 178 -19.96 -17.80 -8.31
N GLY A 179 -19.68 -17.66 -7.01
CA GLY A 179 -19.75 -18.75 -6.03
C GLY A 179 -18.61 -19.79 -6.10
N GLU A 180 -17.60 -19.58 -6.95
CA GLU A 180 -16.44 -20.49 -6.99
C GLU A 180 -15.38 -20.10 -5.96
N GLU A 181 -14.71 -21.13 -5.44
CA GLU A 181 -13.57 -21.01 -4.54
C GLU A 181 -12.25 -21.35 -5.25
N SER A 182 -11.14 -20.81 -4.76
CA SER A 182 -9.79 -21.20 -5.16
C SER A 182 -8.83 -21.12 -3.98
N HIS A 183 -7.77 -21.92 -4.03
CA HIS A 183 -6.69 -21.87 -3.05
C HIS A 183 -5.58 -20.95 -3.50
N PHE A 184 -4.89 -20.35 -2.54
CA PHE A 184 -3.66 -19.59 -2.77
C PHE A 184 -2.53 -20.07 -1.84
N LEU A 185 -1.28 -19.88 -2.31
CA LEU A 185 -0.06 -20.19 -1.57
C LEU A 185 0.99 -19.10 -1.87
N ILE A 186 1.44 -18.41 -0.84
CA ILE A 186 2.47 -17.36 -0.86
C ILE A 186 3.65 -17.82 -0.02
#